data_76d294c955fb4d687f60162a30adfaa8
#
_entry.id   76d294c955fb4d687f60162a30adfaa8
#
_cell.length_a   1.000
_cell.length_b   1.000
_cell.length_c   1.000
_cell.angle_alpha   90.00
_cell.angle_beta   90.00
_cell.angle_gamma   90.00
#
_symmetry.space_group_name_H-M   'P 1'
#
loop_
_entity.id
_entity.type
_entity.pdbx_description
1 polymer ?
#
loop_
_entity_poly.entity_id
_entity_poly.type
_entity_poly.pdbx_seq_one_letter_code
_entity_poly.pdbx_strand_id
1 'polypeptide(L)'
;ISLAAGVGTAGSTIGGGIKEKNFLGKGINLDTNLEISQDSIKGRFIYSKPNFNYTDNTLFTSIKSTTQDKLSSSGYKITTAGFSIGTQFEQYENLFFSPEIDFTQEDLTTNSSASSSFKKQEGSYSDFYFNYGLIYDTRNNSFKPSKGGAFVFNQELPLISTDNEIKNTIRMSKYKSLNQSKNMIGKASLYFSAVNSLDGSDVRISKRTIIPYNRMRGFEKGKIG
;
A
#
# COMPACT_ATOMS: atom_id res chain seq x y z
N ILE A 1 8.97 -14.07 -13.28
CA ILE A 1 9.47 -12.75 -13.71
C ILE A 1 8.36 -12.10 -14.52
N SER A 2 8.10 -10.82 -14.26
CA SER A 2 7.14 -10.00 -15.00
C SER A 2 7.85 -8.73 -15.49
N LEU A 3 7.52 -8.31 -16.72
CA LEU A 3 7.90 -7.02 -17.27
C LEU A 3 6.64 -6.37 -17.84
N ALA A 4 6.49 -5.08 -17.61
CA ALA A 4 5.37 -4.31 -18.13
C ALA A 4 5.88 -2.93 -18.57
N ALA A 5 5.35 -2.43 -19.68
CA ALA A 5 5.53 -1.06 -20.13
C ALA A 5 4.16 -0.50 -20.51
N GLY A 6 3.95 0.76 -20.22
CA GLY A 6 2.70 1.43 -20.52
C GLY A 6 2.92 2.93 -20.74
N VAL A 7 2.00 3.53 -21.50
CA VAL A 7 1.90 4.97 -21.67
C VAL A 7 0.50 5.41 -21.25
N GLY A 8 0.41 6.41 -20.42
CA GLY A 8 -0.84 6.94 -19.91
C GLY A 8 -0.79 8.46 -19.74
N THR A 9 -1.84 9.04 -19.18
CA THR A 9 -1.93 10.47 -18.89
C THR A 9 -0.88 10.96 -17.89
N ALA A 10 -0.26 10.03 -17.13
CA ALA A 10 0.83 10.31 -16.18
C ALA A 10 2.23 10.05 -16.78
N GLY A 11 2.33 9.96 -18.12
CA GLY A 11 3.59 9.68 -18.82
C GLY A 11 3.83 8.18 -19.06
N SER A 12 5.05 7.86 -19.48
CA SER A 12 5.50 6.49 -19.71
C SER A 12 5.89 5.83 -18.39
N THR A 13 5.56 4.56 -18.25
CA THR A 13 5.92 3.75 -17.09
C THR A 13 6.52 2.43 -17.55
N ILE A 14 7.64 2.05 -16.96
CA ILE A 14 8.27 0.74 -17.12
C ILE A 14 8.34 0.09 -15.75
N GLY A 15 7.92 -1.16 -15.67
CA GLY A 15 7.97 -1.91 -14.41
C GLY A 15 8.44 -3.34 -14.64
N GLY A 16 9.07 -3.89 -13.62
CA GLY A 16 9.48 -5.28 -13.59
C GLY A 16 9.39 -5.87 -12.19
N GLY A 17 9.19 -7.17 -12.12
CA GLY A 17 9.12 -7.86 -10.85
C GLY A 17 9.56 -9.31 -10.93
N ILE A 18 10.02 -9.80 -9.81
CA ILE A 18 10.38 -11.21 -9.60
C ILE A 18 9.53 -11.72 -8.45
N LYS A 19 8.80 -12.79 -8.68
CA LYS A 19 8.05 -13.48 -7.64
C LYS A 19 8.48 -14.94 -7.62
N GLU A 20 9.06 -15.36 -6.51
CA GLU A 20 9.49 -16.72 -6.25
C GLU A 20 8.76 -17.24 -5.00
N LYS A 21 8.13 -18.42 -5.09
CA LYS A 21 7.32 -18.97 -4.00
C LYS A 21 8.06 -20.01 -3.14
N ASN A 22 9.21 -20.45 -3.58
CA ASN A 22 9.98 -21.49 -2.89
C ASN A 22 11.48 -21.20 -3.01
N PHE A 23 11.88 -20.01 -2.60
CA PHE A 23 13.26 -19.57 -2.71
C PHE A 23 14.22 -20.52 -1.97
N LEU A 24 15.21 -21.01 -2.72
CA LEU A 24 16.20 -22.02 -2.27
C LEU A 24 15.56 -23.33 -1.75
N GLY A 25 14.35 -23.67 -2.18
CA GLY A 25 13.67 -24.89 -1.70
C GLY A 25 13.19 -24.83 -0.25
N LYS A 26 13.20 -23.65 0.39
CA LYS A 26 12.92 -23.46 1.82
C LYS A 26 11.48 -22.99 2.11
N GLY A 27 10.59 -23.00 1.12
CA GLY A 27 9.23 -22.50 1.25
C GLY A 27 9.14 -20.99 1.49
N ILE A 28 10.19 -20.24 1.19
CA ILE A 28 10.26 -18.80 1.34
C ILE A 28 9.68 -18.15 0.10
N ASN A 29 8.78 -17.16 0.29
CA ASN A 29 8.27 -16.34 -0.79
C ASN A 29 9.08 -15.05 -0.88
N LEU A 30 9.60 -14.75 -2.06
CA LEU A 30 10.19 -13.46 -2.40
C LEU A 30 9.30 -12.75 -3.41
N ASP A 31 9.04 -11.47 -3.18
CA ASP A 31 8.32 -10.62 -4.12
C ASP A 31 9.08 -9.29 -4.25
N THR A 32 9.64 -9.06 -5.43
CA THR A 32 10.38 -7.82 -5.73
C THR A 32 9.72 -7.13 -6.88
N ASN A 33 9.49 -5.84 -6.75
CA ASN A 33 8.89 -5.00 -7.79
C ASN A 33 9.66 -3.68 -7.91
N LEU A 34 9.93 -3.27 -9.14
CA LEU A 34 10.49 -1.97 -9.48
C LEU A 34 9.60 -1.32 -10.56
N GLU A 35 9.15 -0.11 -10.30
CA GLU A 35 8.36 0.72 -11.22
C GLU A 35 9.08 2.05 -11.42
N ILE A 36 9.31 2.42 -12.66
CA ILE A 36 9.96 3.68 -13.06
C ILE A 36 9.01 4.42 -13.98
N SER A 37 8.70 5.65 -13.63
CA SER A 37 7.94 6.58 -14.46
C SER A 37 8.69 7.90 -14.59
N GLN A 38 8.14 8.84 -15.37
CA GLN A 38 8.73 10.16 -15.57
C GLN A 38 8.97 10.89 -14.24
N ASP A 39 8.03 10.80 -13.29
CA ASP A 39 8.03 11.55 -12.04
C ASP A 39 8.23 10.65 -10.81
N SER A 40 8.43 9.34 -10.97
CA SER A 40 8.58 8.48 -9.80
C SER A 40 9.37 7.21 -10.06
N ILE A 41 10.13 6.80 -9.04
CA ILE A 41 10.78 5.49 -8.94
C ILE A 41 10.24 4.83 -7.69
N LYS A 42 9.74 3.60 -7.82
CA LYS A 42 9.22 2.81 -6.70
C LYS A 42 9.87 1.44 -6.71
N GLY A 43 10.56 1.12 -5.65
CA GLY A 43 11.12 -0.20 -5.38
C GLY A 43 10.46 -0.83 -4.17
N ARG A 44 10.19 -2.14 -4.24
CA ARG A 44 9.67 -2.91 -3.13
C ARG A 44 10.27 -4.32 -3.15
N PHE A 45 10.72 -4.77 -2.00
CA PHE A 45 11.18 -6.13 -1.76
C PHE A 45 10.42 -6.69 -0.55
N ILE A 46 9.84 -7.88 -0.68
CA ILE A 46 9.16 -8.58 0.39
C ILE A 46 9.76 -9.97 0.51
N TYR A 47 10.16 -10.31 1.71
CA TYR A 47 10.47 -11.65 2.14
C TYR A 47 9.32 -12.15 3.03
N SER A 48 8.83 -13.34 2.76
CA SER A 48 7.75 -13.93 3.54
C SER A 48 8.03 -15.43 3.74
N LYS A 49 7.98 -15.87 4.99
CA LYS A 49 8.15 -17.28 5.38
C LYS A 49 6.86 -17.77 6.04
N PRO A 50 6.00 -18.48 5.27
CA PRO A 50 4.88 -19.22 5.83
C PRO A 50 5.36 -20.31 6.78
N ASN A 51 4.50 -20.71 7.69
CA ASN A 51 4.76 -21.76 8.70
C ASN A 51 6.05 -21.48 9.50
N PHE A 52 6.24 -20.21 9.88
CA PHE A 52 7.42 -19.79 10.61
C PHE A 52 7.51 -20.52 11.94
N ASN A 53 8.68 -21.10 12.20
CA ASN A 53 8.95 -21.88 13.40
C ASN A 53 7.94 -23.03 13.63
N TYR A 54 7.52 -23.71 12.54
CA TYR A 54 6.56 -24.82 12.56
C TYR A 54 5.17 -24.45 13.09
N THR A 55 4.81 -23.18 13.06
CA THR A 55 3.45 -22.67 13.38
C THR A 55 2.72 -22.31 12.10
N ASP A 56 1.40 -22.05 12.19
CA ASP A 56 0.62 -21.54 11.05
C ASP A 56 0.84 -20.03 10.79
N ASN A 57 1.79 -19.43 11.52
CA ASN A 57 2.12 -18.03 11.37
C ASN A 57 3.02 -17.80 10.15
N THR A 58 2.77 -16.71 9.45
CA THR A 58 3.64 -16.20 8.39
C THR A 58 4.46 -15.03 8.93
N LEU A 59 5.78 -15.16 8.98
CA LEU A 59 6.68 -14.04 9.22
C LEU A 59 6.93 -13.33 7.88
N PHE A 60 6.85 -11.99 7.86
CA PHE A 60 7.23 -11.22 6.69
C PHE A 60 8.08 -10.00 7.05
N THR A 61 8.94 -9.62 6.13
CA THR A 61 9.69 -8.37 6.17
C THR A 61 9.57 -7.68 4.82
N SER A 62 9.58 -6.35 4.82
CA SER A 62 9.60 -5.60 3.57
C SER A 62 10.58 -4.43 3.62
N ILE A 63 11.16 -4.13 2.47
CA ILE A 63 11.92 -2.91 2.21
C ILE A 63 11.20 -2.20 1.09
N LYS A 64 10.98 -0.91 1.27
CA LYS A 64 10.34 -0.04 0.27
C LYS A 64 11.19 1.20 0.04
N SER A 65 11.26 1.64 -1.20
CA SER A 65 11.85 2.93 -1.55
C SER A 65 10.99 3.57 -2.62
N THR A 66 10.66 4.84 -2.45
CA THR A 66 9.85 5.60 -3.39
C THR A 66 10.42 6.98 -3.53
N THR A 67 10.68 7.41 -4.77
CA THR A 67 10.98 8.79 -5.10
C THR A 67 9.86 9.32 -5.98
N GLN A 68 9.30 10.46 -5.61
CA GLN A 68 8.35 11.22 -6.39
C GLN A 68 8.97 12.60 -6.66
N ASP A 69 9.40 12.81 -7.90
CA ASP A 69 10.05 14.06 -8.32
C ASP A 69 9.07 14.90 -9.14
N LYS A 70 8.58 15.97 -8.54
CA LYS A 70 7.70 16.96 -9.17
C LYS A 70 8.30 18.37 -9.08
N LEU A 71 9.63 18.48 -9.00
CA LEU A 71 10.31 19.77 -8.94
C LEU A 71 9.96 20.67 -10.11
N SER A 72 9.84 20.11 -11.33
CA SER A 72 9.49 20.85 -12.53
C SER A 72 8.03 21.26 -12.63
N SER A 73 7.10 20.42 -12.14
CA SER A 73 5.65 20.61 -12.30
C SER A 73 4.96 21.26 -11.11
N SER A 74 5.45 20.99 -9.90
CA SER A 74 4.80 21.40 -8.65
C SER A 74 5.78 21.90 -7.59
N GLY A 75 7.07 21.93 -7.89
CA GLY A 75 8.12 22.49 -7.05
C GLY A 75 8.56 21.65 -5.86
N TYR A 76 8.24 20.35 -5.81
CA TYR A 76 8.61 19.50 -4.69
C TYR A 76 9.13 18.12 -5.13
N LYS A 77 9.93 17.51 -4.27
CA LYS A 77 10.38 16.13 -4.38
C LYS A 77 10.26 15.45 -3.03
N ILE A 78 9.70 14.24 -3.04
CA ILE A 78 9.58 13.39 -1.86
C ILE A 78 10.36 12.11 -2.12
N THR A 79 11.28 11.77 -1.23
CA THR A 79 11.98 10.49 -1.20
C THR A 79 11.64 9.79 0.10
N THR A 80 11.16 8.57 0.00
CA THR A 80 10.79 7.76 1.15
C THR A 80 11.52 6.43 1.09
N ALA A 81 12.17 6.03 2.17
CA ALA A 81 12.73 4.70 2.38
C ALA A 81 12.09 4.09 3.63
N GLY A 82 11.77 2.81 3.59
CA GLY A 82 11.13 2.15 4.71
C GLY A 82 11.51 0.68 4.83
N PHE A 83 11.47 0.21 6.07
CA PHE A 83 11.65 -1.19 6.43
C PHE A 83 10.51 -1.60 7.37
N SER A 84 9.97 -2.79 7.17
CA SER A 84 8.97 -3.32 8.08
C SER A 84 9.19 -4.80 8.39
N ILE A 85 8.70 -5.20 9.56
CA ILE A 85 8.65 -6.60 10.00
C ILE A 85 7.30 -6.85 10.65
N GLY A 86 6.69 -7.97 10.32
CA GLY A 86 5.39 -8.33 10.84
C GLY A 86 5.14 -9.83 10.77
N THR A 87 3.99 -10.21 11.30
CA THR A 87 3.50 -11.58 11.22
C THR A 87 2.04 -11.58 10.81
N GLN A 88 1.58 -12.68 10.24
CA GLN A 88 0.17 -12.89 9.92
C GLN A 88 -0.22 -14.28 10.40
N PHE A 89 -1.37 -14.37 11.05
CA PHE A 89 -1.93 -15.63 11.52
C PHE A 89 -3.47 -15.61 11.48
N GLU A 90 -4.06 -16.77 11.37
CA GLU A 90 -5.49 -16.95 11.45
C GLU A 90 -5.92 -16.96 12.91
N GLN A 91 -6.68 -15.95 13.33
CA GLN A 91 -7.17 -15.81 14.71
C GLN A 91 -8.48 -16.59 14.91
N TYR A 92 -9.35 -16.58 13.91
CA TYR A 92 -10.58 -17.33 13.81
C TYR A 92 -10.79 -17.76 12.37
N GLU A 93 -11.64 -18.72 12.10
CA GLU A 93 -11.93 -19.23 10.77
C GLU A 93 -12.15 -18.08 9.75
N ASN A 94 -11.32 -18.03 8.73
CA ASN A 94 -11.28 -16.99 7.68
C ASN A 94 -10.95 -15.57 8.17
N LEU A 95 -10.59 -15.37 9.44
CA LEU A 95 -10.18 -14.08 10.00
C LEU A 95 -8.71 -14.09 10.34
N PHE A 96 -7.94 -13.33 9.58
CA PHE A 96 -6.51 -13.17 9.76
C PHE A 96 -6.20 -11.84 10.45
N PHE A 97 -5.26 -11.88 11.39
CA PHE A 97 -4.67 -10.72 12.02
C PHE A 97 -3.22 -10.56 11.57
N SER A 98 -2.83 -9.35 11.23
CA SER A 98 -1.51 -9.06 10.66
C SER A 98 -0.89 -7.83 11.32
N PRO A 99 -0.24 -7.97 12.50
CA PRO A 99 0.51 -6.89 13.12
C PRO A 99 1.88 -6.72 12.48
N GLU A 100 2.34 -5.47 12.39
CA GLU A 100 3.58 -5.05 11.74
C GLU A 100 4.17 -3.84 12.44
N ILE A 101 5.49 -3.78 12.57
CA ILE A 101 6.24 -2.57 12.90
C ILE A 101 6.87 -2.05 11.61
N ASP A 102 6.65 -0.79 11.32
CA ASP A 102 7.17 -0.09 10.13
C ASP A 102 8.05 1.08 10.57
N PHE A 103 9.24 1.15 10.02
CA PHE A 103 10.10 2.32 10.09
C PHE A 103 10.16 2.99 8.72
N THR A 104 9.98 4.29 8.69
CA THR A 104 10.01 5.08 7.46
C THR A 104 10.85 6.33 7.66
N GLN A 105 11.79 6.54 6.75
CA GLN A 105 12.51 7.79 6.57
C GLN A 105 11.97 8.51 5.34
N GLU A 106 11.62 9.77 5.48
CA GLU A 106 11.10 10.61 4.39
C GLU A 106 11.86 11.92 4.32
N ASP A 107 12.26 12.32 3.11
CA ASP A 107 12.86 13.61 2.81
C ASP A 107 11.97 14.36 1.82
N LEU A 108 11.48 15.52 2.24
CA LEU A 108 10.73 16.47 1.43
C LEU A 108 11.59 17.67 1.12
N THR A 109 11.89 17.89 -0.14
CA THR A 109 12.63 19.06 -0.65
C THR A 109 11.75 19.90 -1.56
N THR A 110 11.95 21.22 -1.55
CA THR A 110 11.16 22.14 -2.35
C THR A 110 12.06 23.10 -3.16
N ASN A 111 11.48 23.73 -4.17
CA ASN A 111 12.10 24.84 -4.90
C ASN A 111 11.23 26.11 -4.83
N SER A 112 11.63 27.15 -5.53
CA SER A 112 10.93 28.46 -5.51
C SER A 112 9.47 28.37 -5.96
N SER A 113 9.12 27.45 -6.85
CA SER A 113 7.77 27.27 -7.41
C SER A 113 6.82 26.49 -6.51
N ALA A 114 7.30 25.89 -5.43
CA ALA A 114 6.46 25.13 -4.51
C ALA A 114 5.44 26.02 -3.79
N SER A 115 4.26 25.45 -3.51
CA SER A 115 3.25 26.12 -2.69
C SER A 115 3.75 26.37 -1.27
N SER A 116 3.17 27.36 -0.60
CA SER A 116 3.54 27.69 0.79
C SER A 116 3.34 26.51 1.75
N SER A 117 2.35 25.65 1.48
CA SER A 117 2.09 24.45 2.29
C SER A 117 3.22 23.42 2.17
N PHE A 118 3.78 23.20 0.97
CA PHE A 118 4.92 22.34 0.79
C PHE A 118 6.19 22.91 1.43
N LYS A 119 6.45 24.23 1.24
CA LYS A 119 7.62 24.90 1.84
C LYS A 119 7.64 24.83 3.36
N LYS A 120 6.46 24.91 4.01
CA LYS A 120 6.35 24.78 5.48
C LYS A 120 6.66 23.37 5.98
N GLN A 121 6.53 22.37 5.16
CA GLN A 121 6.74 20.96 5.50
C GLN A 121 8.05 20.41 4.92
N GLU A 122 8.93 21.27 4.37
CA GLU A 122 10.25 20.87 3.92
C GLU A 122 11.09 20.36 5.09
N GLY A 123 11.70 19.18 4.93
CA GLY A 123 12.51 18.58 5.98
C GLY A 123 12.66 17.06 5.84
N SER A 124 13.33 16.49 6.82
CA SER A 124 13.53 15.04 6.97
C SER A 124 12.73 14.54 8.16
N TYR A 125 12.03 13.42 7.96
CA TYR A 125 11.11 12.84 8.93
C TYR A 125 11.46 11.38 9.14
N SER A 126 11.54 10.97 10.41
CA SER A 126 11.76 9.58 10.80
C SER A 126 10.58 9.11 11.63
N ASP A 127 9.84 8.15 11.10
CA ASP A 127 8.60 7.69 11.69
C ASP A 127 8.65 6.19 12.01
N PHE A 128 8.19 5.82 13.21
CA PHE A 128 7.89 4.45 13.60
C PHE A 128 6.39 4.29 13.77
N TYR A 129 5.83 3.31 13.09
CA TYR A 129 4.41 2.97 13.15
C TYR A 129 4.21 1.54 13.64
N PHE A 130 3.16 1.34 14.41
CA PHE A 130 2.54 0.05 14.60
C PHE A 130 1.35 -0.05 13.65
N ASN A 131 1.47 -0.92 12.69
CA ASN A 131 0.42 -1.20 11.73
C ASN A 131 -0.28 -2.51 12.10
N TYR A 132 -1.56 -2.61 11.86
CA TYR A 132 -2.23 -3.91 11.88
C TYR A 132 -3.32 -4.00 10.83
N GLY A 133 -3.51 -5.23 10.35
CA GLY A 133 -4.55 -5.59 9.42
C GLY A 133 -5.48 -6.65 10.01
N LEU A 134 -6.78 -6.49 9.77
CA LEU A 134 -7.79 -7.53 9.95
C LEU A 134 -8.32 -7.89 8.58
N ILE A 135 -8.21 -9.16 8.21
CA ILE A 135 -8.63 -9.67 6.91
C ILE A 135 -9.63 -10.79 7.13
N TYR A 136 -10.88 -10.56 6.75
CA TYR A 136 -11.92 -11.59 6.74
C TYR A 136 -12.25 -11.96 5.29
N ASP A 137 -11.94 -13.20 4.90
CA ASP A 137 -12.05 -13.64 3.50
C ASP A 137 -12.85 -14.94 3.38
N THR A 138 -14.09 -14.81 2.91
CA THR A 138 -15.01 -15.92 2.66
C THR A 138 -15.21 -16.20 1.17
N ARG A 139 -14.33 -15.70 0.31
CA ARG A 139 -14.40 -15.96 -1.13
C ARG A 139 -14.14 -17.43 -1.41
N ASN A 140 -14.96 -18.01 -2.28
CA ASN A 140 -14.78 -19.41 -2.69
C ASN A 140 -13.52 -19.64 -3.55
N ASN A 141 -12.94 -18.60 -4.12
CA ASN A 141 -11.70 -18.63 -4.89
C ASN A 141 -11.05 -17.24 -4.84
N SER A 142 -9.74 -17.18 -4.61
CA SER A 142 -9.01 -15.91 -4.52
C SER A 142 -8.78 -15.24 -5.88
N PHE A 143 -8.64 -16.03 -6.95
CA PHE A 143 -8.33 -15.53 -8.29
C PHE A 143 -9.59 -15.16 -9.09
N LYS A 144 -10.61 -16.04 -9.12
CA LYS A 144 -11.87 -15.83 -9.84
C LYS A 144 -13.06 -16.14 -8.93
N PRO A 145 -13.35 -15.27 -7.95
CA PRO A 145 -14.42 -15.51 -7.00
C PRO A 145 -15.78 -15.38 -7.66
N SER A 146 -16.67 -16.36 -7.42
CA SER A 146 -18.05 -16.35 -7.87
C SER A 146 -19.06 -16.21 -6.73
N LYS A 147 -18.60 -16.35 -5.47
CA LYS A 147 -19.42 -16.28 -4.25
C LYS A 147 -18.56 -15.83 -3.08
N GLY A 148 -19.19 -15.29 -2.05
CA GLY A 148 -18.53 -14.85 -0.84
C GLY A 148 -18.10 -13.39 -0.88
N GLY A 149 -17.20 -13.00 -0.01
CA GLY A 149 -16.69 -11.63 0.05
C GLY A 149 -15.39 -11.54 0.82
N ALA A 150 -14.76 -10.39 0.77
CA ALA A 150 -13.61 -10.05 1.56
C ALA A 150 -13.81 -8.68 2.23
N PHE A 151 -13.41 -8.60 3.48
CA PHE A 151 -13.31 -7.38 4.27
C PHE A 151 -11.86 -7.23 4.71
N VAL A 152 -11.30 -6.06 4.52
CA VAL A 152 -9.94 -5.73 4.96
C VAL A 152 -9.99 -4.39 5.69
N PHE A 153 -9.58 -4.39 6.93
CA PHE A 153 -9.33 -3.19 7.72
C PHE A 153 -7.84 -3.08 7.98
N ASN A 154 -7.24 -1.93 7.72
CA ASN A 154 -5.86 -1.63 8.11
C ASN A 154 -5.85 -0.34 8.90
N GLN A 155 -5.06 -0.33 9.97
CA GLN A 155 -4.80 0.87 10.76
C GLN A 155 -3.29 1.05 10.92
N GLU A 156 -2.83 2.29 10.74
CA GLU A 156 -1.45 2.72 10.98
C GLU A 156 -1.49 3.65 12.20
N LEU A 157 -0.78 3.28 13.28
CA LEU A 157 -0.69 4.00 14.54
C LEU A 157 0.72 4.53 14.72
N PRO A 158 0.93 5.84 14.96
CA PRO A 158 2.25 6.37 15.25
C PRO A 158 2.72 5.89 16.63
N LEU A 159 3.94 5.33 16.70
CA LEU A 159 4.64 5.02 17.95
C LEU A 159 5.61 6.12 18.31
N ILE A 160 6.45 6.50 17.35
CA ILE A 160 7.40 7.61 17.42
C ILE A 160 7.35 8.28 16.06
N SER A 161 6.80 9.47 15.99
CA SER A 161 6.65 10.22 14.75
C SER A 161 6.74 11.71 15.04
N THR A 162 7.22 12.47 14.07
CA THR A 162 7.22 13.94 14.16
C THR A 162 5.79 14.47 14.06
N ASP A 163 4.95 13.82 13.24
CA ASP A 163 3.54 14.16 13.06
C ASP A 163 2.69 12.95 13.51
N ASN A 164 1.87 13.15 14.54
CA ASN A 164 1.06 12.10 15.13
C ASN A 164 -0.23 11.89 14.32
N GLU A 165 -0.14 11.10 13.27
CA GLU A 165 -1.24 10.83 12.35
C GLU A 165 -1.68 9.37 12.43
N ILE A 166 -2.98 9.16 12.62
CA ILE A 166 -3.61 7.84 12.51
C ILE A 166 -4.25 7.69 11.13
N LYS A 167 -3.98 6.57 10.48
CA LYS A 167 -4.60 6.26 9.19
C LYS A 167 -5.42 4.98 9.26
N ASN A 168 -6.65 5.09 8.78
CA ASN A 168 -7.59 3.99 8.70
C ASN A 168 -7.95 3.72 7.25
N THR A 169 -7.95 2.45 6.85
CA THR A 169 -8.36 2.04 5.50
C THR A 169 -9.28 0.83 5.58
N ILE A 170 -10.44 0.93 4.96
CA ILE A 170 -11.42 -0.16 4.83
C ILE A 170 -11.59 -0.51 3.36
N ARG A 171 -11.51 -1.79 3.05
CA ARG A 171 -11.82 -2.34 1.73
C ARG A 171 -12.79 -3.49 1.89
N MET A 172 -13.90 -3.42 1.17
CA MET A 172 -14.91 -4.48 1.15
C MET A 172 -15.17 -4.89 -0.29
N SER A 173 -15.43 -6.16 -0.49
CA SER A 173 -15.90 -6.68 -1.77
C SER A 173 -16.86 -7.85 -1.53
N LYS A 174 -17.93 -7.91 -2.32
CA LYS A 174 -18.91 -8.99 -2.32
C LYS A 174 -19.07 -9.50 -3.74
N TYR A 175 -19.13 -10.81 -3.88
CA TYR A 175 -19.30 -11.50 -5.15
C TYR A 175 -20.53 -12.38 -5.14
N LYS A 176 -21.28 -12.37 -6.24
CA LYS A 176 -22.47 -13.22 -6.42
C LYS A 176 -22.55 -13.66 -7.87
N SER A 177 -22.69 -14.95 -8.09
CA SER A 177 -23.03 -15.47 -9.41
C SER A 177 -24.45 -15.02 -9.80
N LEU A 178 -24.61 -14.47 -11.00
CA LEU A 178 -25.89 -13.97 -11.52
C LEU A 178 -26.61 -15.02 -12.36
N ASN A 179 -25.93 -16.13 -12.71
CA ASN A 179 -26.52 -17.25 -13.44
C ASN A 179 -25.99 -18.59 -12.91
N GLN A 180 -26.68 -19.67 -13.25
CA GLN A 180 -26.35 -21.02 -12.79
C GLN A 180 -24.99 -21.51 -13.33
N SER A 181 -24.63 -21.15 -14.56
CA SER A 181 -23.35 -21.51 -15.17
C SER A 181 -22.14 -20.78 -14.61
N LYS A 182 -22.33 -19.82 -13.71
CA LYS A 182 -21.29 -19.00 -13.01
C LYS A 182 -20.35 -18.27 -13.99
N ASN A 183 -20.76 -18.03 -15.22
CA ASN A 183 -20.00 -17.23 -16.18
C ASN A 183 -20.32 -15.73 -16.09
N MET A 184 -21.39 -15.38 -15.39
CA MET A 184 -21.79 -14.01 -15.10
C MET A 184 -21.74 -13.75 -13.60
N ILE A 185 -20.80 -12.87 -13.17
CA ILE A 185 -20.53 -12.60 -11.75
C ILE A 185 -20.71 -11.11 -11.49
N GLY A 186 -21.61 -10.79 -10.56
CA GLY A 186 -21.74 -9.46 -10.00
C GLY A 186 -20.69 -9.22 -8.90
N LYS A 187 -20.06 -8.05 -8.90
CA LYS A 187 -19.14 -7.58 -7.86
C LYS A 187 -19.59 -6.22 -7.35
N ALA A 188 -19.73 -6.08 -6.02
CA ALA A 188 -19.82 -4.79 -5.34
C ALA A 188 -18.54 -4.56 -4.53
N SER A 189 -18.06 -3.31 -4.50
CA SER A 189 -16.86 -2.95 -3.73
C SER A 189 -17.03 -1.59 -3.07
N LEU A 190 -16.53 -1.49 -1.82
CA LEU A 190 -16.41 -0.25 -1.06
C LEU A 190 -14.93 -0.03 -0.71
N TYR A 191 -14.50 1.20 -0.82
CA TYR A 191 -13.21 1.67 -0.33
C TYR A 191 -13.41 2.93 0.50
N PHE A 192 -12.82 2.94 1.69
CA PHE A 192 -12.78 4.10 2.57
C PHE A 192 -11.35 4.24 3.09
N SER A 193 -10.85 5.46 3.13
CA SER A 193 -9.58 5.77 3.77
C SER A 193 -9.65 7.15 4.40
N ALA A 194 -9.15 7.27 5.62
CA ALA A 194 -9.08 8.53 6.36
C ALA A 194 -7.74 8.62 7.09
N VAL A 195 -7.18 9.82 7.10
CA VAL A 195 -6.02 10.19 7.91
C VAL A 195 -6.42 11.34 8.81
N ASN A 196 -6.15 11.20 10.10
CA ASN A 196 -6.48 12.19 11.12
C ASN A 196 -5.25 12.47 11.96
N SER A 197 -4.96 13.74 12.20
CA SER A 197 -3.99 14.16 13.19
C SER A 197 -4.53 13.89 14.60
N LEU A 198 -3.68 13.39 15.49
CA LEU A 198 -4.01 13.14 16.90
C LEU A 198 -3.71 14.34 17.80
N ASP A 199 -2.90 15.30 17.33
CA ASP A 199 -2.47 16.47 18.08
C ASP A 199 -3.06 17.80 17.54
N GLY A 200 -3.91 17.72 16.52
CA GLY A 200 -4.56 18.88 15.88
C GLY A 200 -3.67 19.62 14.89
N SER A 201 -2.46 19.12 14.60
CA SER A 201 -1.60 19.64 13.54
C SER A 201 -2.17 19.33 12.14
N ASP A 202 -1.68 20.02 11.12
CA ASP A 202 -1.99 19.67 9.73
C ASP A 202 -1.36 18.33 9.36
N VAL A 203 -2.16 17.45 8.75
CA VAL A 203 -1.67 16.17 8.19
C VAL A 203 -0.61 16.46 7.12
N ARG A 204 0.56 15.83 7.26
CA ARG A 204 1.67 15.95 6.31
C ARG A 204 1.20 15.61 4.89
N ILE A 205 1.59 16.41 3.92
CA ILE A 205 1.10 16.31 2.54
C ILE A 205 1.37 14.91 1.95
N SER A 206 2.52 14.32 2.26
CA SER A 206 2.90 12.96 1.83
C SER A 206 2.00 11.86 2.40
N LYS A 207 1.38 12.11 3.56
CA LYS A 207 0.49 11.17 4.27
C LYS A 207 -0.99 11.34 3.90
N ARG A 208 -1.36 12.44 3.26
CA ARG A 208 -2.76 12.70 2.86
C ARG A 208 -3.28 11.59 1.95
N THR A 209 -4.52 11.21 2.17
CA THR A 209 -5.17 10.17 1.39
C THR A 209 -5.69 10.74 0.08
N ILE A 210 -5.41 10.05 -1.01
CA ILE A 210 -5.89 10.37 -2.35
C ILE A 210 -6.64 9.14 -2.87
N ILE A 211 -7.79 9.35 -3.51
CA ILE A 211 -8.53 8.25 -4.13
C ILE A 211 -7.67 7.61 -5.23
N PRO A 212 -7.41 6.30 -5.18
CA PRO A 212 -6.63 5.61 -6.20
C PRO A 212 -7.26 5.78 -7.59
N TYR A 213 -6.46 6.13 -8.58
CA TYR A 213 -6.90 6.36 -9.97
C TYR A 213 -7.73 5.20 -10.57
N ASN A 214 -7.36 3.97 -10.25
CA ASN A 214 -8.09 2.78 -10.73
C ASN A 214 -9.50 2.62 -10.13
N ARG A 215 -9.86 3.41 -9.12
CA ARG A 215 -11.17 3.38 -8.47
C ARG A 215 -12.09 4.51 -8.94
N MET A 216 -11.55 5.56 -9.49
CA MET A 216 -12.32 6.73 -9.97
C MET A 216 -11.78 7.17 -11.33
N ARG A 217 -12.37 6.60 -12.38
CA ARG A 217 -12.00 6.93 -13.76
C ARG A 217 -12.63 8.26 -14.19
N GLY A 218 -11.96 8.99 -15.08
CA GLY A 218 -12.44 10.26 -15.62
C GLY A 218 -11.98 11.51 -14.85
N PHE A 219 -11.20 11.36 -13.78
CA PHE A 219 -10.60 12.45 -13.05
C PHE A 219 -9.07 12.38 -13.11
N GLU A 220 -8.41 13.53 -13.05
CA GLU A 220 -6.96 13.57 -12.95
C GLU A 220 -6.49 13.01 -11.61
N LYS A 221 -5.35 12.31 -11.65
CA LYS A 221 -4.72 11.73 -10.45
C LYS A 221 -4.42 12.84 -9.42
N GLY A 222 -4.87 12.62 -8.18
CA GLY A 222 -4.59 13.52 -7.06
C GLY A 222 -5.46 14.77 -6.98
N LYS A 223 -6.53 14.88 -7.79
CA LYS A 223 -7.47 16.01 -7.72
C LYS A 223 -8.64 15.77 -6.77
N ILE A 224 -8.80 14.52 -6.30
CA ILE A 224 -9.90 14.14 -5.39
C ILE A 224 -9.30 13.35 -4.21
N GLY A 225 -9.60 13.79 -2.99
CA GLY A 225 -9.16 13.19 -1.73
C GLY A 225 -9.27 14.13 -0.57
#